data_6ef0769f56bf52cacda1ad791a0ff091
#
_entry.id   6ef0769f56bf52cacda1ad791a0ff091
#
_cell.length_a   1.000
_cell.length_b   1.000
_cell.length_c   1.000
_cell.angle_alpha   90.00
_cell.angle_beta   90.00
_cell.angle_gamma   90.00
#
_symmetry.space_group_name_H-M   'P 1'
#
loop_
_entity.id
_entity.type
_entity.pdbx_description
1 polymer ?
#
loop_
_entity_poly.entity_id
_entity_poly.type
_entity_poly.pdbx_seq_one_letter_code
_entity_poly.pdbx_strand_id
1 'polypeptide(L)'
;MREMLYSSIGDYHGLPNYPEDPQLAVEAGTQLCQMLLEPLLEKFGHVVVRSAYRSPTVNKFGNENKLNCSSNEKSAADHIWDLRDAQGNMGACVTVQFPWFMDNYTKPDQWTSLAWWIHDYLPYHSQYYFHPNGTLNLGWRENPERWIKSYVEPRGLLTRKGMDNWDGDHSAEYSWLKG
;
A
#
# COMPACT_ATOMS: atom_id res chain seq x y z
N MET A 1 -5.03 0.60 15.30
CA MET A 1 -3.60 0.43 15.63
C MET A 1 -3.20 -1.02 15.94
N ARG A 2 -3.86 -1.72 16.89
CA ARG A 2 -3.47 -3.08 17.29
C ARG A 2 -3.38 -4.07 16.12
N GLU A 3 -4.34 -4.07 15.21
CA GLU A 3 -4.35 -4.91 14.01
C GLU A 3 -3.22 -4.56 13.02
N MET A 4 -2.81 -3.29 13.00
CA MET A 4 -1.71 -2.83 12.14
C MET A 4 -0.33 -3.30 12.62
N LEU A 5 -0.21 -3.73 13.87
CA LEU A 5 1.03 -4.27 14.44
C LEU A 5 1.15 -5.80 14.28
N TYR A 6 0.16 -6.47 13.71
CA TYR A 6 0.26 -7.89 13.42
C TYR A 6 1.21 -8.14 12.26
N SER A 7 2.16 -9.06 12.48
CA SER A 7 3.06 -9.54 11.43
C SER A 7 3.13 -11.06 11.46
N SER A 8 2.74 -11.71 10.40
CA SER A 8 2.84 -13.18 10.29
C SER A 8 4.28 -13.68 10.42
N ILE A 9 5.27 -12.91 9.96
CA ILE A 9 6.69 -13.22 10.12
C ILE A 9 7.07 -13.14 11.61
N GLY A 10 6.69 -12.03 12.27
CA GLY A 10 6.97 -11.84 13.69
C GLY A 10 6.33 -12.92 14.54
N ASP A 11 5.07 -13.20 14.32
CA ASP A 11 4.29 -14.18 15.09
C ASP A 11 4.83 -15.60 14.91
N TYR A 12 5.05 -16.05 13.68
CA TYR A 12 5.54 -17.40 13.39
C TYR A 12 6.96 -17.65 13.91
N HIS A 13 7.82 -16.64 13.90
CA HIS A 13 9.21 -16.77 14.32
C HIS A 13 9.50 -16.26 15.75
N GLY A 14 8.46 -15.85 16.49
CA GLY A 14 8.61 -15.35 17.86
C GLY A 14 9.39 -14.03 17.96
N LEU A 15 9.33 -13.19 16.90
CA LEU A 15 10.02 -11.91 16.84
C LEU A 15 9.08 -10.77 17.28
N PRO A 16 9.52 -9.87 18.17
CA PRO A 16 8.71 -8.72 18.56
C PRO A 16 8.52 -7.76 17.39
N ASN A 17 7.27 -7.34 17.17
CA ASN A 17 6.92 -6.38 16.12
C ASN A 17 6.41 -5.07 16.71
N TYR A 18 7.29 -4.39 17.45
CA TYR A 18 7.01 -3.10 18.10
C TYR A 18 7.86 -2.00 17.47
N PRO A 19 7.32 -0.78 17.29
CA PRO A 19 8.10 0.35 16.80
C PRO A 19 9.15 0.79 17.84
N GLU A 20 10.35 1.11 17.35
CA GLU A 20 11.42 1.73 18.14
C GLU A 20 11.12 3.22 18.40
N ASP A 21 10.48 3.90 17.41
CA ASP A 21 9.87 5.22 17.57
C ASP A 21 8.34 5.11 17.45
N PRO A 22 7.62 4.88 18.57
CA PRO A 22 6.16 4.75 18.55
C PRO A 22 5.44 6.03 18.12
N GLN A 23 6.01 7.20 18.37
CA GLN A 23 5.39 8.47 17.99
C GLN A 23 5.39 8.61 16.47
N LEU A 24 6.52 8.39 15.81
CA LEU A 24 6.63 8.45 14.36
C LEU A 24 5.73 7.40 13.70
N ALA A 25 5.73 6.16 14.23
CA ALA A 25 4.87 5.09 13.70
C ALA A 25 3.37 5.42 13.78
N VAL A 26 2.92 6.01 14.90
CA VAL A 26 1.53 6.42 15.09
C VAL A 26 1.17 7.57 14.15
N GLU A 27 2.06 8.55 14.00
CA GLU A 27 1.83 9.70 13.11
C GLU A 27 1.71 9.24 11.65
N ALA A 28 2.68 8.47 11.15
CA ALA A 28 2.65 7.94 9.79
C ALA A 28 1.43 7.03 9.53
N GLY A 29 1.12 6.13 10.48
CA GLY A 29 -0.06 5.26 10.40
C GLY A 29 -1.38 6.02 10.45
N THR A 30 -1.47 7.12 11.20
CA THR A 30 -2.65 8.00 11.24
C THR A 30 -2.87 8.65 9.88
N GLN A 31 -1.82 9.19 9.26
CA GLN A 31 -1.91 9.77 7.93
C GLN A 31 -2.32 8.72 6.87
N LEU A 32 -1.73 7.53 6.91
CA LEU A 32 -2.14 6.42 6.04
C LEU A 32 -3.65 6.12 6.17
N CYS A 33 -4.14 6.02 7.40
CA CYS A 33 -5.55 5.73 7.66
C CYS A 33 -6.46 6.85 7.12
N GLN A 34 -6.22 8.08 7.53
CA GLN A 34 -7.08 9.23 7.20
C GLN A 34 -7.05 9.57 5.71
N MET A 35 -5.88 9.52 5.10
CA MET A 35 -5.71 9.97 3.72
C MET A 35 -6.02 8.88 2.69
N LEU A 36 -5.90 7.60 3.05
CA LEU A 36 -6.07 6.50 2.10
C LEU A 36 -7.12 5.48 2.54
N LEU A 37 -7.03 4.93 3.75
CA LEU A 37 -7.89 3.80 4.13
C LEU A 37 -9.33 4.19 4.43
N GLU A 38 -9.55 5.32 5.09
CA GLU A 38 -10.91 5.83 5.39
C GLU A 38 -11.69 6.15 4.12
N PRO A 39 -11.16 6.90 3.12
CA PRO A 39 -11.85 7.10 1.86
C PRO A 39 -12.12 5.79 1.08
N LEU A 40 -11.20 4.82 1.16
CA LEU A 40 -11.41 3.51 0.54
C LEU A 40 -12.49 2.71 1.25
N LEU A 41 -12.57 2.80 2.58
CA LEU A 41 -13.63 2.21 3.38
C LEU A 41 -14.99 2.82 3.04
N GLU A 42 -15.07 4.13 2.89
CA GLU A 42 -16.30 4.83 2.47
C GLU A 42 -16.74 4.40 1.07
N LYS A 43 -15.80 4.28 0.13
CA LYS A 43 -16.09 3.93 -1.27
C LYS A 43 -16.48 2.46 -1.44
N PHE A 44 -15.67 1.55 -0.91
CA PHE A 44 -15.76 0.11 -1.19
C PHE A 44 -16.35 -0.71 -0.05
N GLY A 45 -16.62 -0.09 1.10
CA GLY A 45 -17.02 -0.79 2.32
C GLY A 45 -15.82 -1.43 3.01
N HIS A 46 -15.92 -2.71 3.39
CA HIS A 46 -14.87 -3.38 4.16
C HIS A 46 -13.52 -3.43 3.43
N VAL A 47 -12.45 -3.06 4.15
CA VAL A 47 -11.05 -3.15 3.70
C VAL A 47 -10.33 -4.17 4.57
N VAL A 48 -9.78 -5.20 3.95
CA VAL A 48 -9.00 -6.24 4.66
C VAL A 48 -7.53 -5.86 4.64
N VAL A 49 -6.95 -5.63 5.81
CA VAL A 49 -5.51 -5.42 5.99
C VAL A 49 -4.82 -6.78 6.06
N ARG A 50 -3.91 -7.05 5.11
CA ARG A 50 -3.15 -8.30 5.02
C ARG A 50 -1.77 -8.20 5.66
N SER A 51 -1.15 -7.03 5.58
CA SER A 51 0.13 -6.72 6.19
C SER A 51 0.22 -5.21 6.35
N ALA A 52 0.78 -4.73 7.43
CA ALA A 52 0.95 -3.31 7.68
C ALA A 52 2.36 -3.03 8.24
N TYR A 53 2.48 -2.55 9.47
CA TYR A 53 3.74 -2.25 10.10
C TYR A 53 4.62 -3.50 10.27
N ARG A 54 5.90 -3.33 9.99
CA ARG A 54 6.97 -4.27 10.35
C ARG A 54 8.09 -3.51 11.07
N SER A 55 8.50 -4.03 12.23
CA SER A 55 9.68 -3.50 12.91
C SER A 55 10.95 -3.72 12.07
N PRO A 56 12.00 -2.89 12.24
CA PRO A 56 13.28 -3.11 11.56
C PRO A 56 13.83 -4.53 11.74
N THR A 57 13.66 -5.12 12.94
CA THR A 57 14.07 -6.49 13.26
C THR A 57 13.29 -7.53 12.43
N VAL A 58 11.97 -7.43 12.41
CA VAL A 58 11.11 -8.35 11.65
C VAL A 58 11.37 -8.21 10.14
N ASN A 59 11.52 -6.98 9.64
CA ASN A 59 11.76 -6.75 8.22
C ASN A 59 13.14 -7.28 7.79
N LYS A 60 14.19 -7.06 8.59
CA LYS A 60 15.53 -7.58 8.34
C LYS A 60 15.54 -9.11 8.30
N PHE A 61 14.91 -9.75 9.29
CA PHE A 61 14.77 -11.21 9.30
C PHE A 61 14.05 -11.72 8.04
N GLY A 62 12.94 -11.08 7.66
CA GLY A 62 12.20 -11.43 6.45
C GLY A 62 13.01 -11.27 5.17
N ASN A 63 13.84 -10.24 5.06
CA ASN A 63 14.75 -10.03 3.93
C ASN A 63 15.83 -11.12 3.86
N GLU A 64 16.53 -11.37 4.96
CA GLU A 64 17.60 -12.36 5.04
C GLU A 64 17.11 -13.79 4.76
N ASN A 65 15.86 -14.09 5.12
CA ASN A 65 15.23 -15.40 4.91
C ASN A 65 14.34 -15.47 3.64
N LYS A 66 14.41 -14.50 2.75
CA LYS A 66 13.65 -14.45 1.47
C LYS A 66 12.12 -14.56 1.63
N LEU A 67 11.59 -13.95 2.68
CA LEU A 67 10.16 -13.93 3.00
C LEU A 67 9.45 -12.72 2.34
N ASN A 68 9.84 -12.36 1.12
CA ASN A 68 9.29 -11.25 0.34
C ASN A 68 9.40 -9.87 1.04
N CYS A 69 10.45 -9.65 1.81
CA CYS A 69 10.79 -8.36 2.39
C CYS A 69 11.96 -7.74 1.64
N SER A 70 11.88 -6.44 1.37
CA SER A 70 13.02 -5.63 0.92
C SER A 70 13.99 -5.36 2.07
N SER A 71 15.17 -4.77 1.79
CA SER A 71 16.07 -4.31 2.85
C SER A 71 15.40 -3.21 3.70
N ASN A 72 15.93 -2.97 4.90
CA ASN A 72 15.35 -1.95 5.81
C ASN A 72 15.40 -0.55 5.17
N GLU A 73 16.46 -0.24 4.43
CA GLU A 73 16.61 1.06 3.75
C GLU A 73 15.52 1.29 2.70
N LYS A 74 15.13 0.22 1.98
CA LYS A 74 14.05 0.28 0.98
C LYS A 74 12.66 0.24 1.61
N SER A 75 12.55 -0.28 2.82
CA SER A 75 11.29 -0.41 3.56
C SER A 75 11.05 0.75 4.53
N ALA A 76 12.02 1.65 4.70
CA ALA A 76 11.89 2.87 5.50
C ALA A 76 10.82 3.80 4.90
N ALA A 77 9.95 4.36 5.73
CA ALA A 77 8.77 5.12 5.33
C ALA A 77 7.84 4.34 4.36
N ASP A 78 7.94 3.01 4.39
CA ASP A 78 7.10 2.05 3.66
C ASP A 78 6.48 1.09 4.67
N HIS A 79 6.86 -0.19 4.74
CA HIS A 79 6.39 -1.08 5.82
C HIS A 79 7.06 -0.82 7.19
N ILE A 80 8.19 -0.16 7.23
CA ILE A 80 8.82 0.30 8.49
C ILE A 80 8.41 1.76 8.72
N TRP A 81 7.33 1.97 9.46
CA TRP A 81 6.70 3.30 9.64
C TRP A 81 7.46 4.22 10.59
N ASP A 82 8.30 3.65 11.44
CA ASP A 82 9.14 4.32 12.43
C ASP A 82 10.56 4.61 11.94
N LEU A 83 10.79 4.49 10.63
CA LEU A 83 12.00 4.97 9.97
C LEU A 83 11.64 5.94 8.85
N ARG A 84 12.28 7.10 8.84
CA ARG A 84 12.18 8.04 7.73
C ARG A 84 12.95 7.53 6.51
N ASP A 85 12.51 7.92 5.30
CA ASP A 85 13.24 7.61 4.08
C ASP A 85 14.58 8.37 3.99
N ALA A 86 15.36 8.12 2.92
CA ALA A 86 16.66 8.76 2.70
C ALA A 86 16.58 10.29 2.56
N GLN A 87 15.41 10.85 2.29
CA GLN A 87 15.14 12.28 2.21
C GLN A 87 14.58 12.87 3.52
N GLY A 88 14.40 12.05 4.54
CA GLY A 88 13.88 12.46 5.84
C GLY A 88 12.35 12.50 5.95
N ASN A 89 11.62 12.02 4.94
CA ASN A 89 10.16 11.99 4.96
C ASN A 89 9.65 10.81 5.80
N MET A 90 8.55 11.01 6.53
CA MET A 90 7.78 9.91 7.10
C MET A 90 6.85 9.30 6.05
N GLY A 91 6.50 8.04 6.26
CA GLY A 91 5.53 7.33 5.41
C GLY A 91 5.11 6.01 6.02
N ALA A 92 4.05 5.46 5.45
CA ALA A 92 3.49 4.17 5.86
C ALA A 92 2.89 3.46 4.66
N CYS A 93 3.02 2.14 4.62
CA CYS A 93 2.46 1.28 3.59
C CYS A 93 1.67 0.13 4.23
N VAL A 94 0.65 -0.31 3.52
CA VAL A 94 -0.21 -1.41 3.92
C VAL A 94 -0.53 -2.29 2.72
N THR A 95 -0.58 -3.60 2.93
CA THR A 95 -1.14 -4.53 1.95
C THR A 95 -2.62 -4.68 2.22
N VAL A 96 -3.45 -4.35 1.24
CA VAL A 96 -4.91 -4.37 1.36
C VAL A 96 -5.60 -5.19 0.29
N GLN A 97 -6.82 -5.64 0.61
CA GLN A 97 -7.78 -6.27 -0.29
C GLN A 97 -9.16 -5.65 -0.04
N PHE A 98 -9.97 -5.62 -1.09
CA PHE A 98 -11.34 -5.10 -1.05
C PHE A 98 -12.31 -6.24 -1.40
N PRO A 99 -13.04 -6.81 -0.42
CA PRO A 99 -14.00 -7.90 -0.69
C PRO A 99 -15.00 -7.51 -1.78
N TRP A 100 -15.52 -6.28 -1.74
CA TRP A 100 -16.42 -5.81 -2.78
C TRP A 100 -15.79 -5.93 -4.19
N PHE A 101 -14.52 -5.52 -4.36
CA PHE A 101 -13.83 -5.62 -5.66
C PHE A 101 -13.63 -7.08 -6.05
N MET A 102 -13.22 -7.92 -5.09
CA MET A 102 -13.01 -9.36 -5.32
C MET A 102 -14.28 -10.09 -5.79
N ASP A 103 -15.44 -9.67 -5.30
CA ASP A 103 -16.73 -10.26 -5.65
C ASP A 103 -17.30 -9.74 -6.99
N ASN A 104 -16.82 -8.59 -7.46
CA ASN A 104 -17.43 -7.88 -8.60
C ASN A 104 -16.53 -7.79 -9.84
N TYR A 105 -15.22 -8.01 -9.75
CA TYR A 105 -14.37 -8.01 -10.95
C TYR A 105 -14.63 -9.27 -11.79
N THR A 106 -14.65 -9.10 -13.12
CA THR A 106 -14.96 -10.17 -14.06
C THR A 106 -13.82 -10.46 -15.03
N LYS A 107 -12.81 -9.57 -15.09
CA LYS A 107 -11.65 -9.69 -15.97
C LYS A 107 -10.35 -9.46 -15.18
N PRO A 108 -9.27 -10.18 -15.52
CA PRO A 108 -8.00 -10.11 -14.79
C PRO A 108 -7.31 -8.73 -14.81
N ASP A 109 -7.61 -7.90 -15.82
CA ASP A 109 -7.04 -6.56 -15.99
C ASP A 109 -7.83 -5.46 -15.26
N GLN A 110 -8.99 -5.77 -14.69
CA GLN A 110 -9.84 -4.77 -14.00
C GLN A 110 -9.22 -4.18 -12.73
N TRP A 111 -8.12 -4.72 -12.23
CA TRP A 111 -7.36 -4.06 -11.16
C TRP A 111 -6.92 -2.63 -11.56
N THR A 112 -6.74 -2.37 -12.87
CA THR A 112 -6.40 -1.03 -13.38
C THR A 112 -7.49 -0.01 -13.07
N SER A 113 -8.75 -0.40 -13.05
CA SER A 113 -9.86 0.48 -12.66
C SER A 113 -9.72 0.95 -11.21
N LEU A 114 -9.39 0.04 -10.29
CA LEU A 114 -9.11 0.40 -8.90
C LEU A 114 -7.90 1.33 -8.81
N ALA A 115 -6.86 1.05 -9.60
CA ALA A 115 -5.64 1.85 -9.63
C ALA A 115 -5.90 3.28 -10.09
N TRP A 116 -6.66 3.46 -11.16
CA TRP A 116 -7.02 4.78 -11.68
C TRP A 116 -7.97 5.53 -10.75
N TRP A 117 -8.94 4.86 -10.13
CA TRP A 117 -9.78 5.49 -9.12
C TRP A 117 -8.95 6.02 -7.94
N ILE A 118 -8.03 5.21 -7.41
CA ILE A 118 -7.11 5.66 -6.35
C ILE A 118 -6.24 6.82 -6.83
N HIS A 119 -5.80 6.78 -8.10
CA HIS A 119 -4.98 7.83 -8.69
C HIS A 119 -5.69 9.18 -8.72
N ASP A 120 -6.95 9.19 -9.13
CA ASP A 120 -7.70 10.44 -9.30
C ASP A 120 -8.19 11.03 -7.97
N TYR A 121 -8.47 10.20 -6.97
CA TYR A 121 -9.13 10.65 -5.74
C TYR A 121 -8.24 10.69 -4.50
N LEU A 122 -7.11 9.96 -4.45
CA LEU A 122 -6.34 9.82 -3.21
C LEU A 122 -4.89 10.29 -3.35
N PRO A 123 -4.31 10.90 -2.28
CA PRO A 123 -2.94 11.38 -2.27
C PRO A 123 -1.93 10.26 -1.93
N TYR A 124 -1.99 9.16 -2.66
CA TYR A 124 -1.09 8.02 -2.45
C TYR A 124 0.35 8.35 -2.89
N HIS A 125 1.34 7.68 -2.28
CA HIS A 125 2.73 7.68 -2.72
C HIS A 125 2.99 6.59 -3.76
N SER A 126 2.50 5.37 -3.49
CA SER A 126 2.76 4.19 -4.32
C SER A 126 1.56 3.25 -4.31
N GLN A 127 1.34 2.61 -5.45
CA GLN A 127 0.44 1.48 -5.60
C GLN A 127 1.23 0.34 -6.25
N TYR A 128 1.21 -0.86 -5.66
CA TYR A 128 1.89 -2.02 -6.18
C TYR A 128 1.00 -3.26 -6.14
N TYR A 129 0.49 -3.66 -7.30
CA TYR A 129 -0.48 -4.74 -7.44
C TYR A 129 0.19 -6.10 -7.56
N PHE A 130 -0.31 -7.09 -6.81
CA PHE A 130 0.23 -8.46 -6.76
C PHE A 130 -0.70 -9.49 -7.36
N HIS A 131 -2.01 -9.21 -7.41
CA HIS A 131 -3.00 -10.17 -7.85
C HIS A 131 -4.14 -9.45 -8.63
N PRO A 132 -4.75 -10.13 -9.65
CA PRO A 132 -5.85 -9.55 -10.42
C PRO A 132 -7.08 -9.14 -9.59
N ASN A 133 -7.25 -9.72 -8.39
CA ASN A 133 -8.34 -9.38 -7.47
C ASN A 133 -8.17 -8.04 -6.74
N GLY A 134 -7.25 -7.19 -7.17
CA GLY A 134 -7.03 -5.87 -6.57
C GLY A 134 -6.20 -5.87 -5.30
N THR A 135 -5.53 -6.99 -4.95
CA THR A 135 -4.57 -6.99 -3.82
C THR A 135 -3.37 -6.13 -4.16
N LEU A 136 -3.09 -5.14 -3.30
CA LEU A 136 -2.01 -4.19 -3.52
C LEU A 136 -1.30 -3.77 -2.23
N ASN A 137 -0.04 -3.36 -2.36
CA ASN A 137 0.58 -2.45 -1.40
C ASN A 137 0.18 -1.03 -1.76
N LEU A 138 -0.35 -0.32 -0.78
CA LEU A 138 -0.76 1.08 -0.88
C LEU A 138 0.04 1.90 0.13
N GLY A 139 0.85 2.82 -0.37
CA GLY A 139 1.73 3.66 0.44
C GLY A 139 1.28 5.11 0.47
N TRP A 140 1.37 5.71 1.67
CA TRP A 140 1.31 7.15 1.91
C TRP A 140 2.71 7.67 2.27
N ARG A 141 3.03 8.91 1.89
CA ARG A 141 4.28 9.60 2.25
C ARG A 141 4.09 11.11 2.27
N GLU A 142 4.83 11.83 3.12
CA GLU A 142 4.79 13.31 3.21
C GLU A 142 5.00 13.98 1.83
N ASN A 143 5.99 13.47 1.07
CA ASN A 143 6.27 13.93 -0.29
C ASN A 143 6.05 12.76 -1.27
N PRO A 144 4.82 12.57 -1.80
CA PRO A 144 4.49 11.41 -2.59
C PRO A 144 5.04 11.49 -4.02
N GLU A 145 5.64 10.41 -4.51
CA GLU A 145 6.07 10.26 -5.91
C GLU A 145 4.91 9.89 -6.85
N ARG A 146 3.89 9.23 -6.31
CA ARG A 146 2.68 8.79 -7.00
C ARG A 146 2.97 7.95 -8.24
N TRP A 147 3.42 6.74 -8.07
CA TRP A 147 3.57 5.77 -9.15
C TRP A 147 2.68 4.54 -8.94
N ILE A 148 2.32 3.88 -10.05
CA ILE A 148 1.52 2.64 -10.08
C ILE A 148 2.30 1.57 -10.81
N LYS A 149 2.54 0.44 -10.14
CA LYS A 149 3.22 -0.74 -10.71
C LYS A 149 2.43 -2.02 -10.46
N SER A 150 2.71 -3.05 -11.28
CA SER A 150 2.05 -4.34 -11.14
C SER A 150 2.97 -5.51 -11.50
N TYR A 151 2.80 -6.62 -10.77
CA TYR A 151 3.31 -7.95 -11.13
C TYR A 151 2.35 -8.72 -12.02
N VAL A 152 1.06 -8.32 -12.07
CA VAL A 152 0.02 -8.95 -12.91
C VAL A 152 -0.24 -8.13 -14.16
N GLU A 153 -0.79 -8.76 -15.20
CA GLU A 153 -1.07 -8.08 -16.47
C GLU A 153 -2.13 -6.96 -16.33
N PRO A 154 -1.85 -5.81 -16.96
CA PRO A 154 -0.63 -5.40 -17.62
C PRO A 154 0.54 -5.17 -16.62
N ARG A 155 1.67 -5.86 -16.86
CA ARG A 155 2.81 -5.84 -15.93
C ARG A 155 3.68 -4.60 -16.08
N GLY A 156 4.36 -4.25 -14.98
CA GLY A 156 5.33 -3.18 -14.97
C GLY A 156 4.74 -1.85 -14.49
N LEU A 157 5.24 -0.77 -15.03
CA LEU A 157 4.83 0.59 -14.67
C LEU A 157 3.58 0.97 -15.46
N LEU A 158 2.46 1.19 -14.76
CA LEU A 158 1.23 1.69 -15.37
C LEU A 158 1.30 3.21 -15.60
N THR A 159 1.70 3.96 -14.57
CA THR A 159 1.93 5.40 -14.67
C THR A 159 2.86 5.92 -13.57
N ARG A 160 3.46 7.08 -13.85
CA ARG A 160 4.19 7.94 -12.92
C ARG A 160 4.23 9.35 -13.47
N LYS A 161 4.56 10.33 -12.64
CA LYS A 161 4.72 11.72 -13.05
C LYS A 161 5.62 11.86 -14.30
N GLY A 162 5.14 12.58 -15.31
CA GLY A 162 5.82 12.81 -16.58
C GLY A 162 5.54 11.78 -17.68
N MET A 163 4.64 10.82 -17.45
CA MET A 163 4.09 9.97 -18.51
C MET A 163 2.84 10.63 -19.11
N ASP A 164 2.55 10.35 -20.38
CA ASP A 164 1.43 10.94 -21.12
C ASP A 164 0.05 10.62 -20.50
N ASN A 165 -0.03 9.48 -19.81
CA ASN A 165 -1.24 9.03 -19.11
C ASN A 165 -1.27 9.42 -17.63
N TRP A 166 -0.43 10.36 -17.19
CA TRP A 166 -0.38 10.79 -15.80
C TRP A 166 -1.49 11.77 -15.43
N ASP A 167 -1.70 12.77 -16.27
CA ASP A 167 -2.69 13.82 -16.10
C ASP A 167 -3.92 13.52 -16.96
N GLY A 168 -5.08 13.98 -16.54
CA GLY A 168 -6.30 13.90 -17.31
C GLY A 168 -7.45 13.25 -16.55
N ASP A 169 -8.51 12.97 -17.29
CA ASP A 169 -9.71 12.30 -16.79
C ASP A 169 -9.62 10.81 -17.09
N HIS A 170 -9.48 9.99 -16.04
CA HIS A 170 -9.46 8.53 -16.14
C HIS A 170 -10.82 7.90 -15.81
N SER A 171 -11.89 8.70 -15.67
CA SER A 171 -13.22 8.21 -15.22
C SER A 171 -13.79 7.08 -16.08
N ALA A 172 -13.45 7.03 -17.36
CA ALA A 172 -13.84 5.93 -18.26
C ALA A 172 -13.26 4.59 -17.81
N GLU A 173 -12.06 4.56 -17.23
CA GLU A 173 -11.37 3.35 -16.81
C GLU A 173 -12.03 2.66 -15.61
N TYR A 174 -12.74 3.42 -14.77
CA TYR A 174 -13.35 2.92 -13.53
C TYR A 174 -14.86 3.19 -13.44
N SER A 175 -15.52 3.47 -14.55
CA SER A 175 -16.97 3.77 -14.60
C SER A 175 -17.87 2.66 -14.04
N TRP A 176 -17.41 1.42 -14.01
CA TRP A 176 -18.12 0.27 -13.45
C TRP A 176 -17.95 0.09 -11.93
N LEU A 177 -16.97 0.76 -11.34
CA LEU A 177 -16.79 0.70 -9.89
C LEU A 177 -17.99 1.32 -9.17
N LYS A 178 -18.33 0.74 -8.02
CA LYS A 178 -19.44 1.20 -7.17
C LYS A 178 -19.44 2.73 -7.04
N GLY A 179 -20.55 3.35 -7.40
CA GLY A 179 -20.82 4.78 -7.30
C GLY A 179 -21.04 5.22 -5.85
#